data_aa5584fe0d393591df0d6b95ac45ffc7
#
_entry.id   aa5584fe0d393591df0d6b95ac45ffc7
#
_cell.length_a   1.000
_cell.length_b   1.000
_cell.length_c   1.000
_cell.angle_alpha   90.00
_cell.angle_beta   90.00
_cell.angle_gamma   90.00
#
_symmetry.space_group_name_H-M   'P 1'
#
loop_
_entity.id
_entity.type
_entity.pdbx_description
1 polymer ?
#
loop_
_entity_poly.entity_id
_entity_poly.type
_entity_poly.pdbx_seq_one_letter_code
_entity_poly.pdbx_strand_id
1 'polypeptide(L)'
;MTKRTLVLLYPGAISYEVMYAIECLGAYGKVDITTPENHNHTDSSGLRICPTVNFEDVCITDYQALLVPGGNPDSIMGSDQIASFIQKAHESSLVIGGICAGVLVLVRAGILKGVKITNNYTEKYAPESSVQLTRPYWEGAIYEESLVQVDKRIVTAMPYGYVDFGLAVAEALELLDRQQKQFILSYHKQGAH
;
A
#
# COMPACT_ATOMS: atom_id res chain seq x y z
N MET A 1 0.11 -15.11 -18.73
CA MET A 1 1.25 -14.38 -18.12
C MET A 1 1.18 -14.56 -16.62
N THR A 2 2.31 -14.78 -15.96
CA THR A 2 2.36 -14.91 -14.49
C THR A 2 2.00 -13.57 -13.86
N LYS A 3 1.02 -13.55 -12.98
CA LYS A 3 0.60 -12.33 -12.28
C LYS A 3 1.74 -11.83 -11.38
N ARG A 4 2.05 -10.53 -11.41
CA ARG A 4 3.14 -9.93 -10.63
C ARG A 4 2.59 -8.83 -9.73
N THR A 5 3.13 -8.73 -8.53
CA THR A 5 2.88 -7.63 -7.59
C THR A 5 4.14 -6.82 -7.42
N LEU A 6 4.03 -5.51 -7.43
CA LEU A 6 5.13 -4.60 -7.14
C LEU A 6 4.95 -3.99 -5.75
N VAL A 7 6.01 -3.93 -4.99
CA VAL A 7 6.06 -3.25 -3.69
C VAL A 7 7.06 -2.10 -3.79
N LEU A 8 6.61 -0.88 -3.58
CA LEU A 8 7.46 0.30 -3.50
C LEU A 8 7.89 0.49 -2.05
N LEU A 9 9.15 0.18 -1.74
CA LEU A 9 9.76 0.46 -0.45
C LEU A 9 10.66 1.69 -0.53
N TYR A 10 10.87 2.34 0.61
CA TYR A 10 11.65 3.57 0.69
C TYR A 10 12.37 3.64 2.05
N PRO A 11 13.42 4.50 2.22
CA PRO A 11 14.11 4.65 3.49
C PRO A 11 13.16 5.01 4.62
N GLY A 12 13.18 4.23 5.71
CA GLY A 12 12.28 4.44 6.84
C GLY A 12 10.86 3.88 6.67
N ALA A 13 10.60 3.11 5.61
CA ALA A 13 9.34 2.37 5.47
C ALA A 13 9.15 1.37 6.62
N ILE A 14 7.92 1.08 6.96
CA ILE A 14 7.55 0.01 7.91
C ILE A 14 7.21 -1.24 7.11
N SER A 15 8.22 -2.08 6.85
CA SER A 15 8.07 -3.22 5.95
C SER A 15 7.08 -4.27 6.44
N TYR A 16 6.93 -4.48 7.77
CA TYR A 16 6.00 -5.47 8.30
C TYR A 16 4.54 -5.21 7.86
N GLU A 17 4.17 -3.96 7.59
CA GLU A 17 2.81 -3.59 7.16
C GLU A 17 2.42 -4.21 5.82
N VAL A 18 3.39 -4.57 4.98
CA VAL A 18 3.16 -5.22 3.68
C VAL A 18 3.65 -6.66 3.61
N MET A 19 4.38 -7.15 4.63
CA MET A 19 4.93 -8.52 4.61
C MET A 19 3.85 -9.59 4.50
N TYR A 20 2.72 -9.42 5.20
CA TYR A 20 1.61 -10.35 5.09
C TYR A 20 0.98 -10.33 3.68
N ALA A 21 0.84 -9.14 3.08
CA ALA A 21 0.37 -9.01 1.70
C ALA A 21 1.35 -9.67 0.71
N ILE A 22 2.67 -9.52 0.92
CA ILE A 22 3.72 -10.17 0.13
C ILE A 22 3.59 -11.69 0.20
N GLU A 23 3.42 -12.24 1.40
CA GLU A 23 3.21 -13.69 1.61
C GLU A 23 1.96 -14.18 0.89
N CYS A 24 0.81 -13.53 1.11
CA CYS A 24 -0.45 -13.89 0.46
C CYS A 24 -0.38 -13.85 -1.06
N LEU A 25 0.19 -12.79 -1.62
CA LEU A 25 0.23 -12.59 -3.07
C LEU A 25 1.33 -13.42 -3.73
N GLY A 26 2.41 -13.71 -2.99
CA GLY A 26 3.50 -14.60 -3.41
C GLY A 26 3.04 -16.02 -3.71
N ALA A 27 1.99 -16.50 -3.04
CA ALA A 27 1.37 -17.79 -3.33
C ALA A 27 0.70 -17.86 -4.72
N TYR A 28 0.34 -16.72 -5.30
CA TYR A 28 -0.37 -16.62 -6.59
C TYR A 28 0.47 -16.07 -7.73
N GLY A 29 1.66 -15.53 -7.44
CA GLY A 29 2.51 -14.94 -8.45
C GLY A 29 3.80 -14.36 -7.89
N LYS A 30 4.60 -13.77 -8.75
CA LYS A 30 5.87 -13.16 -8.35
C LYS A 30 5.62 -11.82 -7.65
N VAL A 31 6.33 -11.57 -6.56
CA VAL A 31 6.40 -10.26 -5.91
C VAL A 31 7.79 -9.67 -6.18
N ASP A 32 7.81 -8.45 -6.72
CA ASP A 32 9.03 -7.67 -6.89
C ASP A 32 9.04 -6.48 -5.94
N ILE A 33 10.22 -6.16 -5.45
CA ILE A 33 10.48 -5.00 -4.60
C ILE A 33 11.26 -3.99 -5.43
N THR A 34 10.81 -2.74 -5.45
CA THR A 34 11.56 -1.62 -6.01
C THR A 34 11.77 -0.53 -4.96
N THR A 35 12.85 0.21 -5.11
CA THR A 35 13.18 1.37 -4.27
C THR A 35 13.53 2.55 -5.17
N PRO A 36 13.19 3.80 -4.79
CA PRO A 36 13.36 4.95 -5.68
C PRO A 36 14.78 5.16 -6.20
N GLU A 37 15.77 4.75 -5.42
CA GLU A 37 17.20 5.01 -5.69
C GLU A 37 17.95 3.74 -6.11
N ASN A 38 17.25 2.62 -6.30
CA ASN A 38 17.81 1.32 -6.64
C ASN A 38 18.87 0.80 -5.64
N HIS A 39 18.90 1.36 -4.42
CA HIS A 39 19.81 1.00 -3.37
C HIS A 39 19.16 0.10 -2.33
N ASN A 40 20.00 -0.64 -1.60
CA ASN A 40 19.56 -1.30 -0.39
C ASN A 40 19.20 -0.24 0.66
N HIS A 41 18.02 -0.37 1.24
CA HIS A 41 17.57 0.49 2.33
C HIS A 41 17.49 -0.28 3.64
N THR A 42 17.48 0.46 4.73
CA THR A 42 17.13 -0.06 6.05
C THR A 42 15.72 0.42 6.38
N ASP A 43 14.85 -0.50 6.72
CA ASP A 43 13.51 -0.16 7.19
C ASP A 43 13.53 0.42 8.62
N SER A 44 12.36 0.79 9.15
CA SER A 44 12.23 1.37 10.48
C SER A 44 12.67 0.44 11.62
N SER A 45 12.72 -0.87 11.38
CA SER A 45 13.13 -1.89 12.37
C SER A 45 14.61 -2.28 12.28
N GLY A 46 15.33 -1.79 11.30
CA GLY A 46 16.73 -2.14 11.03
C GLY A 46 16.91 -3.28 10.02
N LEU A 47 15.84 -3.81 9.43
CA LEU A 47 15.94 -4.82 8.38
C LEU A 47 16.51 -4.21 7.10
N ARG A 48 17.45 -4.92 6.49
CA ARG A 48 18.00 -4.50 5.20
C ARG A 48 17.11 -4.99 4.06
N ILE A 49 16.59 -4.06 3.29
CA ILE A 49 15.76 -4.30 2.12
C ILE A 49 16.62 -4.19 0.87
N CYS A 50 16.57 -5.21 0.04
CA CYS A 50 17.23 -5.25 -1.26
C CYS A 50 16.17 -5.18 -2.35
N PRO A 51 16.23 -4.23 -3.30
CA PRO A 51 15.33 -4.23 -4.45
C PRO A 51 15.58 -5.48 -5.32
N THR A 52 14.51 -6.01 -5.90
CA THR A 52 14.56 -7.15 -6.84
C THR A 52 14.43 -6.69 -8.29
N VAL A 53 14.02 -5.45 -8.49
CA VAL A 53 13.94 -4.77 -9.78
C VAL A 53 14.30 -3.29 -9.59
N ASN A 54 15.10 -2.73 -10.52
CA ASN A 54 15.40 -1.31 -10.50
C ASN A 54 14.16 -0.50 -10.82
N PHE A 55 14.00 0.65 -10.15
CA PHE A 55 12.83 1.50 -10.32
C PHE A 55 12.62 1.94 -11.79
N GLU A 56 13.70 2.24 -12.49
CA GLU A 56 13.70 2.69 -13.87
C GLU A 56 13.36 1.57 -14.88
N ASP A 57 13.61 0.31 -14.49
CA ASP A 57 13.34 -0.87 -15.33
C ASP A 57 11.92 -1.42 -15.13
N VAL A 58 11.12 -0.82 -14.24
CA VAL A 58 9.76 -1.28 -13.98
C VAL A 58 8.85 -0.98 -15.17
N CYS A 59 8.39 -2.03 -15.82
CA CYS A 59 7.31 -1.95 -16.80
C CYS A 59 5.98 -2.14 -16.08
N ILE A 60 5.22 -1.06 -15.88
CA ILE A 60 3.97 -1.06 -15.09
C ILE A 60 2.97 -2.12 -15.59
N THR A 61 2.88 -2.33 -16.89
CA THR A 61 1.93 -3.27 -17.48
C THR A 61 2.23 -4.75 -17.18
N ASP A 62 3.40 -5.06 -16.63
CA ASP A 62 3.75 -6.41 -16.19
C ASP A 62 3.13 -6.74 -14.81
N TYR A 63 2.57 -5.75 -14.14
CA TYR A 63 2.04 -5.88 -12.78
C TYR A 63 0.52 -5.79 -12.74
N GLN A 64 -0.06 -6.42 -11.73
CA GLN A 64 -1.48 -6.35 -11.41
C GLN A 64 -1.77 -5.53 -10.16
N ALA A 65 -0.76 -5.33 -9.29
CA ALA A 65 -0.86 -4.52 -8.09
C ALA A 65 0.41 -3.75 -7.80
N LEU A 66 0.25 -2.60 -7.13
CA LEU A 66 1.30 -1.79 -6.50
C LEU A 66 0.95 -1.60 -5.03
N LEU A 67 1.88 -1.94 -4.13
CA LEU A 67 1.72 -1.77 -2.68
C LEU A 67 2.69 -0.71 -2.16
N VAL A 68 2.19 0.16 -1.28
CA VAL A 68 2.97 1.22 -0.63
C VAL A 68 2.74 1.14 0.89
N PRO A 69 3.75 0.75 1.70
CA PRO A 69 3.66 0.72 3.14
C PRO A 69 3.72 2.12 3.75
N GLY A 70 3.50 2.20 5.04
CA GLY A 70 3.75 3.40 5.83
C GLY A 70 5.19 3.52 6.30
N GLY A 71 5.37 4.26 7.37
CA GLY A 71 6.64 4.68 7.93
C GLY A 71 6.86 6.18 7.79
N ASN A 72 8.09 6.64 7.69
CA ASN A 72 8.39 8.03 7.41
C ASN A 72 8.55 8.26 5.90
N PRO A 73 7.55 8.83 5.18
CA PRO A 73 7.59 9.00 3.73
C PRO A 73 8.32 10.28 3.28
N ASP A 74 8.97 11.04 4.16
CA ASP A 74 9.60 12.34 3.84
C ASP A 74 10.54 12.25 2.64
N SER A 75 11.27 11.15 2.49
CA SER A 75 12.22 10.94 1.39
C SER A 75 11.55 10.85 0.01
N ILE A 76 10.26 10.52 -0.05
CA ILE A 76 9.53 10.33 -1.32
C ILE A 76 8.37 11.30 -1.53
N MET A 77 7.90 11.98 -0.47
CA MET A 77 6.74 12.90 -0.56
C MET A 77 6.96 14.08 -1.50
N GLY A 78 8.19 14.56 -1.65
CA GLY A 78 8.56 15.64 -2.58
C GLY A 78 8.86 15.18 -4.01
N SER A 79 8.84 13.88 -4.29
CA SER A 79 9.26 13.33 -5.58
C SER A 79 8.11 13.30 -6.60
N ASP A 80 8.19 14.14 -7.63
CA ASP A 80 7.26 14.11 -8.76
C ASP A 80 7.42 12.82 -9.59
N GLN A 81 8.59 12.20 -9.57
CA GLN A 81 8.84 10.91 -10.22
C GLN A 81 8.01 9.80 -9.56
N ILE A 82 8.00 9.74 -8.22
CA ILE A 82 7.17 8.77 -7.48
C ILE A 82 5.69 9.05 -7.68
N ALA A 83 5.26 10.30 -7.61
CA ALA A 83 3.87 10.66 -7.86
C ALA A 83 3.42 10.23 -9.27
N SER A 84 4.21 10.53 -10.30
CA SER A 84 3.92 10.14 -11.67
C SER A 84 3.93 8.62 -11.87
N PHE A 85 4.80 7.90 -11.17
CA PHE A 85 4.85 6.45 -11.19
C PHE A 85 3.56 5.82 -10.65
N ILE A 86 3.08 6.32 -9.51
CA ILE A 86 1.82 5.87 -8.90
C ILE A 86 0.61 6.22 -9.79
N GLN A 87 0.61 7.41 -10.40
CA GLN A 87 -0.42 7.81 -11.37
C GLN A 87 -0.48 6.85 -12.56
N LYS A 88 0.67 6.52 -13.15
CA LYS A 88 0.74 5.56 -14.27
C LYS A 88 0.24 4.17 -13.86
N ALA A 89 0.57 3.71 -12.65
CA ALA A 89 0.05 2.44 -12.14
C ALA A 89 -1.48 2.47 -12.00
N HIS A 90 -2.04 3.58 -11.51
CA HIS A 90 -3.49 3.77 -11.41
C HIS A 90 -4.16 3.83 -12.79
N GLU A 91 -3.63 4.59 -13.74
CA GLU A 91 -4.11 4.69 -15.12
C GLU A 91 -4.05 3.34 -15.86
N SER A 92 -3.06 2.51 -15.53
CA SER A 92 -2.93 1.14 -16.04
C SER A 92 -3.87 0.13 -15.34
N SER A 93 -4.79 0.61 -14.49
CA SER A 93 -5.79 -0.19 -13.78
C SER A 93 -5.21 -1.26 -12.84
N LEU A 94 -4.03 -1.03 -12.28
CA LEU A 94 -3.52 -1.88 -11.20
C LEU A 94 -4.40 -1.73 -9.96
N VAL A 95 -4.42 -2.77 -9.12
CA VAL A 95 -4.88 -2.60 -7.74
C VAL A 95 -3.80 -1.85 -6.96
N ILE A 96 -4.15 -0.69 -6.40
CA ILE A 96 -3.21 0.13 -5.65
C ILE A 96 -3.52 -0.01 -4.15
N GLY A 97 -2.56 -0.55 -3.40
CA GLY A 97 -2.67 -0.68 -1.96
C GLY A 97 -1.81 0.34 -1.22
N GLY A 98 -2.41 1.08 -0.28
CA GLY A 98 -1.70 1.94 0.65
C GLY A 98 -2.09 1.65 2.09
N ILE A 99 -1.13 1.53 2.99
CA ILE A 99 -1.37 1.29 4.41
C ILE A 99 -0.63 2.33 5.25
N CYS A 100 -1.26 2.81 6.35
CA CYS A 100 -0.62 3.79 7.23
C CYS A 100 -0.21 5.06 6.44
N ALA A 101 1.04 5.53 6.56
CA ALA A 101 1.56 6.66 5.79
C ALA A 101 1.63 6.39 4.26
N GLY A 102 1.54 5.14 3.82
CA GLY A 102 1.39 4.82 2.40
C GLY A 102 0.16 5.47 1.77
N VAL A 103 -0.93 5.63 2.53
CA VAL A 103 -2.13 6.35 2.05
C VAL A 103 -1.83 7.83 1.77
N LEU A 104 -0.95 8.45 2.60
CA LEU A 104 -0.49 9.82 2.37
C LEU A 104 0.32 9.94 1.07
N VAL A 105 1.13 8.92 0.74
CA VAL A 105 1.86 8.86 -0.53
C VAL A 105 0.89 8.77 -1.71
N LEU A 106 -0.17 7.94 -1.60
CA LEU A 106 -1.20 7.83 -2.64
C LEU A 106 -1.98 9.12 -2.85
N VAL A 107 -2.35 9.82 -1.77
CA VAL A 107 -3.08 11.10 -1.91
C VAL A 107 -2.19 12.18 -2.50
N ARG A 108 -0.89 12.20 -2.17
CA ARG A 108 0.09 13.12 -2.80
C ARG A 108 0.22 12.86 -4.30
N ALA A 109 0.08 11.62 -4.74
CA ALA A 109 0.04 11.28 -6.15
C ALA A 109 -1.28 11.69 -6.85
N GLY A 110 -2.27 12.20 -6.12
CA GLY A 110 -3.52 12.72 -6.67
C GLY A 110 -4.54 11.67 -7.11
N ILE A 111 -4.32 10.39 -6.78
CA ILE A 111 -5.20 9.29 -7.25
C ILE A 111 -6.41 9.02 -6.34
N LEU A 112 -6.54 9.73 -5.21
CA LEU A 112 -7.60 9.46 -4.23
C LEU A 112 -8.83 10.40 -4.34
N LYS A 113 -8.86 11.29 -5.32
CA LYS A 113 -10.00 12.20 -5.52
C LYS A 113 -11.27 11.43 -5.88
N GLY A 114 -12.33 11.62 -5.10
CA GLY A 114 -13.62 10.93 -5.23
C GLY A 114 -13.54 9.43 -4.90
N VAL A 115 -12.51 9.00 -4.17
CA VAL A 115 -12.32 7.62 -3.70
C VAL A 115 -12.62 7.55 -2.20
N LYS A 116 -13.35 6.52 -1.79
CA LYS A 116 -13.54 6.19 -0.37
C LYS A 116 -12.26 5.59 0.18
N ILE A 117 -11.75 6.16 1.26
CA ILE A 117 -10.50 5.77 1.88
C ILE A 117 -10.60 5.69 3.40
N THR A 118 -9.71 4.94 4.03
CA THR A 118 -9.37 5.10 5.44
C THR A 118 -7.92 5.52 5.58
N ASN A 119 -7.60 6.26 6.64
CA ASN A 119 -6.24 6.69 6.98
C ASN A 119 -6.13 7.04 8.46
N ASN A 120 -4.90 7.12 8.96
CA ASN A 120 -4.60 7.47 10.35
C ASN A 120 -4.22 8.96 10.56
N TYR A 121 -4.37 9.82 9.56
CA TYR A 121 -4.09 11.26 9.64
C TYR A 121 -5.36 12.06 9.97
N THR A 122 -6.08 11.63 10.99
CA THR A 122 -7.29 12.29 11.50
C THR A 122 -7.08 12.70 12.96
N GLU A 123 -7.90 13.63 13.46
CA GLU A 123 -7.83 14.11 14.85
C GLU A 123 -7.92 12.99 15.89
N LYS A 124 -8.51 11.85 15.52
CA LYS A 124 -8.61 10.67 16.38
C LYS A 124 -7.29 9.90 16.52
N TYR A 125 -6.44 9.91 15.49
CA TYR A 125 -5.31 8.97 15.37
C TYR A 125 -3.95 9.64 15.25
N ALA A 126 -3.89 10.94 14.95
CA ALA A 126 -2.66 11.66 14.75
C ALA A 126 -2.58 12.95 15.58
N PRO A 127 -1.38 13.42 15.94
CA PRO A 127 -1.20 14.73 16.53
C PRO A 127 -1.77 15.84 15.63
N GLU A 128 -2.32 16.89 16.25
CA GLU A 128 -2.92 18.02 15.53
C GLU A 128 -1.98 18.62 14.48
N SER A 129 -0.68 18.72 14.78
CA SER A 129 0.33 19.23 13.84
C SER A 129 0.40 18.39 12.56
N SER A 130 0.32 17.05 12.68
CA SER A 130 0.33 16.15 11.52
C SER A 130 -0.96 16.25 10.72
N VAL A 131 -2.11 16.38 11.39
CA VAL A 131 -3.41 16.58 10.73
C VAL A 131 -3.42 17.87 9.93
N GLN A 132 -2.96 18.97 10.54
CA GLN A 132 -2.90 20.27 9.86
C GLN A 132 -1.92 20.28 8.69
N LEU A 133 -0.74 19.70 8.85
CA LEU A 133 0.26 19.59 7.79
C LEU A 133 -0.25 18.83 6.57
N THR A 134 -0.98 17.75 6.80
CA THR A 134 -1.46 16.87 5.72
C THR A 134 -2.82 17.26 5.15
N ARG A 135 -3.57 18.13 5.85
CA ARG A 135 -4.92 18.55 5.45
C ARG A 135 -5.08 18.93 3.97
N PRO A 136 -4.16 19.71 3.34
CA PRO A 136 -4.30 20.09 1.93
C PRO A 136 -4.29 18.92 0.96
N TYR A 137 -3.65 17.79 1.32
CA TYR A 137 -3.56 16.63 0.44
C TYR A 137 -4.88 15.84 0.36
N TRP A 138 -5.72 15.88 1.42
CA TRP A 138 -6.95 15.09 1.51
C TRP A 138 -8.13 15.67 0.74
N GLU A 139 -7.94 16.81 0.07
CA GLU A 139 -9.03 17.46 -0.68
C GLU A 139 -9.59 16.55 -1.76
N GLY A 140 -10.91 16.30 -1.67
CA GLY A 140 -11.64 15.45 -2.61
C GLY A 140 -11.59 13.96 -2.31
N ALA A 141 -10.78 13.47 -1.37
CA ALA A 141 -10.88 12.10 -0.86
C ALA A 141 -12.08 11.97 0.09
N ILE A 142 -12.75 10.82 0.10
CA ILE A 142 -13.92 10.55 0.95
C ILE A 142 -13.48 9.66 2.10
N TYR A 143 -13.31 10.25 3.28
CA TYR A 143 -12.90 9.49 4.47
C TYR A 143 -14.04 8.61 5.00
N GLU A 144 -13.74 7.35 5.25
CA GLU A 144 -14.60 6.37 5.93
C GLU A 144 -13.86 5.79 7.13
N GLU A 145 -14.45 5.83 8.31
CA GLU A 145 -13.85 5.22 9.50
C GLU A 145 -13.96 3.69 9.42
N SER A 146 -12.89 3.06 8.97
CA SER A 146 -12.81 1.61 8.80
C SER A 146 -11.38 1.11 8.99
N LEU A 147 -11.23 -0.18 9.27
CA LEU A 147 -9.90 -0.80 9.35
C LEU A 147 -9.24 -0.88 7.97
N VAL A 148 -10.03 -1.25 6.96
CA VAL A 148 -9.65 -1.32 5.55
C VAL A 148 -10.80 -0.80 4.71
N GLN A 149 -10.49 0.03 3.72
CA GLN A 149 -11.44 0.53 2.73
C GLN A 149 -11.01 0.10 1.34
N VAL A 150 -11.96 -0.41 0.56
CA VAL A 150 -11.75 -0.79 -0.85
C VAL A 150 -12.72 -0.01 -1.71
N ASP A 151 -12.20 0.76 -2.66
CA ASP A 151 -13.00 1.49 -3.66
C ASP A 151 -12.18 1.67 -4.94
N LYS A 152 -12.81 1.50 -6.11
CA LYS A 152 -12.21 1.74 -7.45
C LYS A 152 -10.81 1.12 -7.65
N ARG A 153 -10.60 -0.12 -7.24
CA ARG A 153 -9.29 -0.80 -7.26
C ARG A 153 -8.21 -0.16 -6.37
N ILE A 154 -8.61 0.68 -5.44
CA ILE A 154 -7.74 1.23 -4.39
C ILE A 154 -8.09 0.57 -3.08
N VAL A 155 -7.08 0.10 -2.36
CA VAL A 155 -7.17 -0.50 -1.03
C VAL A 155 -6.39 0.37 -0.07
N THR A 156 -7.06 0.94 0.93
CA THR A 156 -6.40 1.71 1.98
C THR A 156 -6.63 1.06 3.34
N ALA A 157 -5.66 1.18 4.24
CA ALA A 157 -5.75 0.53 5.55
C ALA A 157 -5.12 1.34 6.67
N MET A 158 -5.66 1.13 7.89
CA MET A 158 -5.04 1.56 9.13
C MET A 158 -3.77 0.73 9.42
N PRO A 159 -2.75 1.29 10.11
CA PRO A 159 -1.45 0.62 10.32
C PRO A 159 -1.56 -0.76 10.99
N TYR A 160 -2.52 -0.94 11.89
CA TYR A 160 -2.74 -2.20 12.60
C TYR A 160 -3.63 -3.19 11.81
N GLY A 161 -4.09 -2.82 10.61
CA GLY A 161 -4.91 -3.64 9.71
C GLY A 161 -4.13 -4.43 8.66
N TYR A 162 -2.84 -4.71 8.86
CA TYR A 162 -1.96 -5.28 7.83
C TYR A 162 -2.38 -6.67 7.33
N VAL A 163 -3.02 -7.50 8.19
CA VAL A 163 -3.58 -8.80 7.76
C VAL A 163 -4.79 -8.58 6.86
N ASP A 164 -5.73 -7.74 7.31
CA ASP A 164 -6.94 -7.39 6.54
C ASP A 164 -6.59 -6.71 5.21
N PHE A 165 -5.56 -5.87 5.22
CA PHE A 165 -5.03 -5.19 4.04
C PHE A 165 -4.55 -6.20 2.98
N GLY A 166 -3.69 -7.15 3.37
CA GLY A 166 -3.19 -8.17 2.44
C GLY A 166 -4.31 -8.99 1.83
N LEU A 167 -5.28 -9.41 2.65
CA LEU A 167 -6.44 -10.17 2.18
C LEU A 167 -7.40 -9.31 1.32
N ALA A 168 -7.53 -8.02 1.62
CA ALA A 168 -8.35 -7.11 0.80
C ALA A 168 -7.72 -6.86 -0.58
N VAL A 169 -6.39 -6.76 -0.65
CA VAL A 169 -5.68 -6.68 -1.94
C VAL A 169 -5.87 -7.97 -2.74
N ALA A 170 -5.72 -9.15 -2.11
CA ALA A 170 -5.92 -10.43 -2.78
C ALA A 170 -7.37 -10.60 -3.28
N GLU A 171 -8.37 -10.15 -2.51
CA GLU A 171 -9.78 -10.12 -2.93
C GLU A 171 -10.00 -9.13 -4.10
N ALA A 172 -9.43 -7.94 -4.04
CA ALA A 172 -9.52 -6.95 -5.13
C ALA A 172 -8.87 -7.41 -6.44
N LEU A 173 -7.93 -8.35 -6.35
CA LEU A 173 -7.29 -9.05 -7.48
C LEU A 173 -8.06 -10.31 -7.91
N GLU A 174 -9.19 -10.62 -7.25
CA GLU A 174 -9.98 -11.83 -7.50
C GLU A 174 -9.19 -13.15 -7.29
N LEU A 175 -8.18 -13.11 -6.40
CA LEU A 175 -7.38 -14.28 -6.03
C LEU A 175 -8.03 -15.08 -4.90
N LEU A 176 -8.86 -14.42 -4.10
CA LEU A 176 -9.64 -15.00 -3.01
C LEU A 176 -11.09 -14.57 -3.16
N ASP A 177 -12.00 -15.49 -2.91
CA ASP A 177 -13.38 -15.14 -2.69
C ASP A 177 -13.63 -14.67 -1.24
N ARG A 178 -14.82 -14.13 -0.99
CA ARG A 178 -15.18 -13.60 0.33
C ARG A 178 -15.15 -14.67 1.42
N GLN A 179 -15.50 -15.92 1.11
CA GLN A 179 -15.53 -17.01 2.07
C GLN A 179 -14.11 -17.45 2.45
N GLN A 180 -13.24 -17.59 1.46
CA GLN A 180 -11.83 -17.90 1.65
C GLN A 180 -11.15 -16.80 2.48
N LYS A 181 -11.40 -15.53 2.16
CA LYS A 181 -10.89 -14.40 2.94
C LYS A 181 -11.32 -14.46 4.40
N GLN A 182 -12.59 -14.70 4.67
CA GLN A 182 -13.09 -14.79 6.05
C GLN A 182 -12.47 -15.96 6.82
N PHE A 183 -12.31 -17.11 6.19
CA PHE A 183 -11.66 -18.27 6.78
C PHE A 183 -10.20 -17.95 7.16
N ILE A 184 -9.40 -17.41 6.23
CA ILE A 184 -8.01 -17.07 6.46
C ILE A 184 -7.89 -16.00 7.55
N LEU A 185 -8.77 -14.98 7.54
CA LEU A 185 -8.79 -13.92 8.54
C LEU A 185 -9.07 -14.47 9.95
N SER A 186 -10.05 -15.38 10.09
CA SER A 186 -10.35 -16.01 11.38
C SER A 186 -9.18 -16.87 11.89
N TYR A 187 -8.53 -17.61 11.00
CA TYR A 187 -7.34 -18.39 11.34
C TYR A 187 -6.22 -17.52 11.92
N HIS A 188 -5.89 -16.40 11.26
CA HIS A 188 -4.80 -15.53 11.69
C HIS A 188 -5.11 -14.67 12.91
N LYS A 189 -6.38 -14.28 13.12
CA LYS A 189 -6.76 -13.39 14.23
C LYS A 189 -7.32 -14.12 15.45
N GLN A 190 -7.91 -15.28 15.26
CA GLN A 190 -8.66 -15.97 16.31
C GLN A 190 -8.15 -17.38 16.58
N GLY A 191 -7.20 -17.89 15.77
CA GLY A 191 -6.76 -19.28 15.86
C GLY A 191 -7.93 -20.21 15.54
N ALA A 192 -8.67 -19.95 14.46
CA ALA A 192 -9.85 -20.73 14.09
C ALA A 192 -9.51 -22.22 13.90
N HIS A 193 -10.41 -23.05 14.33
CA HIS A 193 -10.35 -24.49 14.32
C HIS A 193 -11.15 -25.07 13.16
#